data_47551e8dc7118a33d09252563dde1a00
#
_entry.id   47551e8dc7118a33d09252563dde1a00
#
_cell.length_a   1.000
_cell.length_b   1.000
_cell.length_c   1.000
_cell.angle_alpha   90.00
_cell.angle_beta   90.00
_cell.angle_gamma   90.00
#
_symmetry.space_group_name_H-M   'P 1'
#
loop_
_entity.id
_entity.type
_entity.pdbx_description
1 polymer ?
#
loop_
_entity_poly.entity_id
_entity_poly.type
_entity_poly.pdbx_seq_one_letter_code
_entity_poly.pdbx_strand_id
1 'polypeptide(L)'
;YYRSNPLVRAYGLEKALGTPAHIYFKNESVSPIGSHKLNSALAQAYYCKQEGVTNITTETGAGQWGCALSYAAKVFGLEAAVYQVKISYEQKPYRRAIMQSYGAQVTPSPSMSTRAGKDVLTVDPNNNGSLGTAISEAVELAMTTPNCKYVLGSVMNHVSLHQTIIGLEAEKQMQMAGEYPDIVIGCFGGGSNFAGISFPFMRHVFSGEPVPPERAEH
;
A
#
# COMPACT_ATOMS: atom_id res chain seq x y z
N TYR A 1 -1.02 -12.80 -9.84
CA TYR A 1 -1.26 -11.69 -10.74
C TYR A 1 0.01 -11.01 -11.25
N TYR A 2 0.99 -10.66 -10.38
CA TYR A 2 2.21 -9.94 -10.77
C TYR A 2 3.43 -10.30 -9.91
N ARG A 3 3.26 -11.23 -8.98
CA ARG A 3 4.34 -11.75 -8.14
C ARG A 3 4.98 -12.99 -8.77
N SER A 4 6.24 -13.25 -8.48
CA SER A 4 7.12 -12.63 -7.47
C SER A 4 7.84 -11.40 -8.02
N ASN A 5 8.05 -10.37 -7.13
CA ASN A 5 8.84 -9.20 -7.50
C ASN A 5 10.34 -9.43 -7.24
N PRO A 6 11.25 -8.81 -8.01
CA PRO A 6 12.67 -9.11 -7.91
C PRO A 6 13.32 -8.61 -6.61
N LEU A 7 14.26 -9.39 -6.11
CA LEU A 7 15.29 -8.95 -5.18
C LEU A 7 16.55 -8.63 -6.00
N VAL A 8 17.08 -7.44 -5.84
CA VAL A 8 18.18 -6.94 -6.68
C VAL A 8 19.35 -6.52 -5.79
N ARG A 9 20.56 -7.00 -6.09
CA ARG A 9 21.76 -6.54 -5.42
C ARG A 9 22.21 -5.20 -5.98
N ALA A 10 22.52 -4.26 -5.10
CA ALA A 10 22.82 -2.87 -5.43
C ALA A 10 24.32 -2.60 -5.57
N TYR A 11 25.01 -3.32 -6.45
CA TYR A 11 26.48 -3.19 -6.66
C TYR A 11 26.94 -1.74 -6.85
N GLY A 12 26.17 -0.93 -7.56
CA GLY A 12 26.50 0.49 -7.75
C GLY A 12 26.49 1.28 -6.45
N LEU A 13 25.53 1.01 -5.55
CA LEU A 13 25.43 1.64 -4.25
C LEU A 13 26.55 1.15 -3.31
N GLU A 14 26.83 -0.15 -3.28
CA GLU A 14 27.95 -0.72 -2.52
C GLU A 14 29.28 -0.04 -2.89
N LYS A 15 29.53 0.10 -4.18
CA LYS A 15 30.72 0.77 -4.70
C LYS A 15 30.76 2.26 -4.32
N ALA A 16 29.65 2.97 -4.45
CA ALA A 16 29.56 4.39 -4.16
C ALA A 16 29.79 4.69 -2.66
N LEU A 17 29.36 3.78 -1.78
CA LEU A 17 29.55 3.89 -0.33
C LEU A 17 30.91 3.36 0.13
N GLY A 18 31.68 2.67 -0.71
CA GLY A 18 32.94 2.03 -0.33
C GLY A 18 32.77 1.01 0.80
N THR A 19 31.64 0.32 0.86
CA THR A 19 31.29 -0.61 1.94
C THR A 19 31.54 -2.05 1.53
N PRO A 20 31.97 -2.95 2.45
CA PRO A 20 32.02 -4.39 2.21
C PRO A 20 30.62 -5.05 2.33
N ALA A 21 29.61 -4.31 2.81
CA ALA A 21 28.26 -4.85 2.99
C ALA A 21 27.62 -5.19 1.65
N HIS A 22 26.92 -6.32 1.61
CA HIS A 22 26.08 -6.70 0.47
C HIS A 22 24.70 -6.02 0.64
N ILE A 23 24.36 -5.12 -0.29
CA ILE A 23 23.13 -4.33 -0.24
C ILE A 23 22.13 -4.88 -1.24
N TYR A 24 20.95 -5.28 -0.75
CA TYR A 24 19.84 -5.74 -1.57
C TYR A 24 18.64 -4.83 -1.42
N PHE A 25 17.86 -4.69 -2.48
CA PHE A 25 16.54 -4.06 -2.39
C PHE A 25 15.46 -4.93 -3.03
N LYS A 26 14.36 -5.10 -2.31
CA LYS A 26 13.16 -5.75 -2.81
C LYS A 26 12.38 -4.75 -3.65
N ASN A 27 12.36 -4.95 -4.96
CA ASN A 27 11.82 -3.97 -5.90
C ASN A 27 10.31 -4.13 -6.10
N GLU A 28 9.51 -3.42 -5.31
CA GLU A 28 8.05 -3.37 -5.44
C GLU A 28 7.57 -2.36 -6.50
N SER A 29 8.47 -1.59 -7.13
CA SER A 29 8.11 -0.61 -8.16
C SER A 29 7.68 -1.25 -9.49
N VAL A 30 7.98 -2.53 -9.69
CA VAL A 30 7.59 -3.30 -10.89
C VAL A 30 6.14 -3.75 -10.88
N SER A 31 5.40 -3.50 -9.80
CA SER A 31 3.96 -3.76 -9.75
C SER A 31 3.21 -2.87 -10.75
N PRO A 32 2.02 -3.27 -11.23
CA PRO A 32 1.23 -2.49 -12.20
C PRO A 32 0.95 -1.04 -11.81
N ILE A 33 1.03 -0.73 -10.50
CA ILE A 33 0.80 0.63 -9.96
C ILE A 33 2.07 1.26 -9.36
N GLY A 34 3.22 0.61 -9.50
CA GLY A 34 4.51 1.12 -9.05
C GLY A 34 4.72 1.17 -7.54
N SER A 35 4.01 0.34 -6.76
CA SER A 35 4.19 0.28 -5.30
C SER A 35 3.71 -1.04 -4.67
N HIS A 36 4.17 -1.31 -3.44
CA HIS A 36 3.77 -2.44 -2.61
C HIS A 36 2.28 -2.46 -2.21
N LYS A 37 1.60 -1.31 -2.30
CA LYS A 37 0.22 -1.17 -1.81
C LYS A 37 -0.77 -2.08 -2.53
N LEU A 38 -0.46 -2.49 -3.75
CA LEU A 38 -1.30 -3.39 -4.54
C LEU A 38 -1.51 -4.76 -3.87
N ASN A 39 -0.55 -5.25 -3.10
CA ASN A 39 -0.69 -6.53 -2.38
C ASN A 39 -1.93 -6.55 -1.48
N SER A 40 -2.08 -5.51 -0.66
CA SER A 40 -3.24 -5.39 0.24
C SER A 40 -4.51 -4.99 -0.51
N ALA A 41 -4.41 -4.14 -1.54
CA ALA A 41 -5.57 -3.73 -2.32
C ALA A 41 -6.25 -4.92 -3.01
N LEU A 42 -5.47 -5.83 -3.61
CA LEU A 42 -6.00 -7.05 -4.23
C LEU A 42 -6.66 -7.96 -3.19
N ALA A 43 -6.03 -8.16 -2.02
CA ALA A 43 -6.59 -9.00 -0.97
C ALA A 43 -7.91 -8.42 -0.46
N GLN A 44 -7.98 -7.14 -0.14
CA GLN A 44 -9.18 -6.49 0.37
C GLN A 44 -10.31 -6.49 -0.68
N ALA A 45 -10.01 -6.16 -1.93
CA ALA A 45 -11.00 -6.18 -3.01
C ALA A 45 -11.52 -7.61 -3.28
N TYR A 46 -10.65 -8.62 -3.21
CA TYR A 46 -11.06 -10.03 -3.31
C TYR A 46 -12.06 -10.41 -2.22
N TYR A 47 -11.74 -10.14 -0.95
CA TYR A 47 -12.65 -10.47 0.15
C TYR A 47 -13.95 -9.66 0.09
N CYS A 48 -13.91 -8.39 -0.26
CA CYS A 48 -15.13 -7.61 -0.51
C CYS A 48 -16.01 -8.28 -1.58
N LYS A 49 -15.41 -8.74 -2.68
CA LYS A 49 -16.15 -9.45 -3.74
C LYS A 49 -16.76 -10.76 -3.25
N GLN A 50 -16.03 -11.54 -2.44
CA GLN A 50 -16.55 -12.80 -1.87
C GLN A 50 -17.74 -12.58 -0.93
N GLU A 51 -17.79 -11.44 -0.25
CA GLU A 51 -18.88 -11.05 0.65
C GLU A 51 -20.07 -10.39 -0.09
N GLY A 52 -20.06 -10.34 -1.42
CA GLY A 52 -21.13 -9.73 -2.22
C GLY A 52 -21.13 -8.20 -2.22
N VAL A 53 -20.05 -7.57 -1.78
CA VAL A 53 -19.87 -6.12 -1.87
C VAL A 53 -19.76 -5.70 -3.33
N THR A 54 -20.40 -4.59 -3.68
CA THR A 54 -20.39 -4.04 -5.03
C THR A 54 -19.61 -2.73 -5.11
N ASN A 55 -19.53 -1.99 -3.99
CA ASN A 55 -18.90 -0.69 -3.92
C ASN A 55 -17.82 -0.67 -2.83
N ILE A 56 -16.68 -0.10 -3.13
CA ILE A 56 -15.62 0.13 -2.13
C ILE A 56 -15.23 1.60 -2.13
N THR A 57 -14.95 2.13 -0.96
CA THR A 57 -14.52 3.52 -0.79
C THR A 57 -13.26 3.61 0.05
N THR A 58 -12.47 4.63 -0.20
CA THR A 58 -11.23 4.89 0.54
C THR A 58 -10.81 6.35 0.44
N GLU A 59 -9.88 6.71 1.31
CA GLU A 59 -9.10 7.93 1.19
C GLU A 59 -7.77 7.69 0.48
N THR A 60 -7.15 8.76 0.03
CA THR A 60 -5.74 8.74 -0.39
C THR A 60 -5.09 10.12 -0.22
N GLY A 61 -3.88 10.16 0.30
CA GLY A 61 -3.09 11.39 0.33
C GLY A 61 -2.49 11.69 -1.04
N ALA A 62 -1.27 11.24 -1.28
CA ALA A 62 -0.54 11.46 -2.54
C ALA A 62 -1.06 10.65 -3.75
N GLY A 63 -2.03 9.76 -3.55
CA GLY A 63 -2.69 9.00 -4.62
C GLY A 63 -2.19 7.56 -4.81
N GLN A 64 -1.13 7.11 -4.15
CA GLN A 64 -0.62 5.75 -4.35
C GLN A 64 -1.61 4.66 -3.92
N TRP A 65 -2.25 4.84 -2.76
CA TRP A 65 -3.26 3.89 -2.29
C TRP A 65 -4.51 3.92 -3.17
N GLY A 66 -4.97 5.11 -3.54
CA GLY A 66 -6.09 5.26 -4.47
C GLY A 66 -5.84 4.54 -5.80
N CYS A 67 -4.64 4.67 -6.39
CA CYS A 67 -4.27 3.94 -7.62
C CYS A 67 -4.31 2.41 -7.40
N ALA A 68 -3.79 1.92 -6.27
CA ALA A 68 -3.79 0.50 -5.96
C ALA A 68 -5.21 -0.05 -5.83
N LEU A 69 -6.06 0.65 -5.11
CA LEU A 69 -7.45 0.23 -4.93
C LEU A 69 -8.26 0.31 -6.21
N SER A 70 -8.08 1.36 -7.01
CA SER A 70 -8.76 1.51 -8.30
C SER A 70 -8.42 0.36 -9.26
N TYR A 71 -7.14 -0.03 -9.31
CA TYR A 71 -6.71 -1.21 -10.06
C TYR A 71 -7.37 -2.49 -9.54
N ALA A 72 -7.33 -2.73 -8.24
CA ALA A 72 -7.91 -3.92 -7.63
C ALA A 72 -9.44 -3.99 -7.83
N ALA A 73 -10.13 -2.86 -7.68
CA ALA A 73 -11.56 -2.75 -7.97
C ALA A 73 -11.88 -3.15 -9.40
N LYS A 74 -11.10 -2.66 -10.37
CA LYS A 74 -11.27 -3.03 -11.79
C LYS A 74 -11.07 -4.52 -12.03
N VAL A 75 -10.07 -5.13 -11.39
CA VAL A 75 -9.79 -6.57 -11.50
C VAL A 75 -10.96 -7.43 -11.00
N PHE A 76 -11.61 -7.02 -9.90
CA PHE A 76 -12.69 -7.79 -9.28
C PHE A 76 -14.10 -7.31 -9.64
N GLY A 77 -14.23 -6.34 -10.54
CA GLY A 77 -15.52 -5.81 -10.98
C GLY A 77 -16.29 -5.11 -9.86
N LEU A 78 -15.58 -4.30 -9.07
CA LEU A 78 -16.14 -3.45 -8.01
C LEU A 78 -16.11 -1.99 -8.46
N GLU A 79 -17.10 -1.22 -8.02
CA GLU A 79 -17.07 0.24 -8.14
C GLU A 79 -16.20 0.83 -7.02
N ALA A 80 -15.35 1.81 -7.36
CA ALA A 80 -14.45 2.44 -6.41
C ALA A 80 -14.68 3.96 -6.33
N ALA A 81 -14.85 4.47 -5.09
CA ALA A 81 -14.89 5.89 -4.80
C ALA A 81 -13.67 6.27 -3.93
N VAL A 82 -12.89 7.25 -4.38
CA VAL A 82 -11.64 7.66 -3.74
C VAL A 82 -11.71 9.14 -3.36
N TYR A 83 -11.58 9.43 -2.07
CA TYR A 83 -11.41 10.79 -1.57
C TYR A 83 -9.93 11.13 -1.50
N GLN A 84 -9.48 12.01 -2.37
CA GLN A 84 -8.07 12.42 -2.41
C GLN A 84 -7.88 13.77 -1.73
N VAL A 85 -6.89 13.89 -0.86
CA VAL A 85 -6.54 15.17 -0.23
C VAL A 85 -6.36 16.25 -1.29
N LYS A 86 -7.10 17.36 -1.16
CA LYS A 86 -7.29 18.40 -2.20
C LYS A 86 -5.96 18.93 -2.75
N ILE A 87 -5.01 19.28 -1.89
CA ILE A 87 -3.70 19.77 -2.36
C ILE A 87 -2.99 18.75 -3.25
N SER A 88 -3.07 17.47 -2.92
CA SER A 88 -2.46 16.40 -3.74
C SER A 88 -3.26 16.13 -5.02
N TYR A 89 -4.58 16.28 -4.97
CA TYR A 89 -5.45 16.17 -6.15
C TYR A 89 -5.09 17.19 -7.21
N GLU A 90 -4.76 18.41 -6.79
CA GLU A 90 -4.35 19.51 -7.67
C GLU A 90 -2.91 19.36 -8.17
N GLN A 91 -1.97 19.04 -7.26
CA GLN A 91 -0.54 18.97 -7.58
C GLN A 91 -0.13 17.70 -8.33
N LYS A 92 -0.93 16.63 -8.25
CA LYS A 92 -0.60 15.31 -8.83
C LYS A 92 -1.67 14.81 -9.81
N PRO A 93 -1.94 15.53 -10.90
CA PRO A 93 -3.03 15.21 -11.82
C PRO A 93 -2.89 13.82 -12.48
N TYR A 94 -1.66 13.34 -12.68
CA TYR A 94 -1.42 12.02 -13.24
C TYR A 94 -1.92 10.88 -12.34
N ARG A 95 -1.87 11.03 -11.01
CA ARG A 95 -2.42 10.03 -10.09
C ARG A 95 -3.93 9.92 -10.23
N ARG A 96 -4.62 11.06 -10.33
CA ARG A 96 -6.04 11.11 -10.61
C ARG A 96 -6.39 10.44 -11.95
N ALA A 97 -5.65 10.79 -13.02
CA ALA A 97 -5.87 10.19 -14.33
C ALA A 97 -5.71 8.67 -14.32
N ILE A 98 -4.71 8.13 -13.61
CA ILE A 98 -4.54 6.67 -13.43
C ILE A 98 -5.75 6.06 -12.71
N MET A 99 -6.21 6.64 -11.60
CA MET A 99 -7.38 6.13 -10.87
C MET A 99 -8.63 6.13 -11.77
N GLN A 100 -8.86 7.21 -12.49
CA GLN A 100 -9.99 7.34 -13.43
C GLN A 100 -9.89 6.38 -14.61
N SER A 101 -8.70 6.08 -15.13
CA SER A 101 -8.53 5.09 -16.21
C SER A 101 -8.89 3.67 -15.79
N TYR A 102 -8.82 3.36 -14.50
CA TYR A 102 -9.34 2.12 -13.91
C TYR A 102 -10.83 2.18 -13.55
N GLY A 103 -11.50 3.31 -13.80
CA GLY A 103 -12.93 3.48 -13.57
C GLY A 103 -13.30 4.04 -12.20
N ALA A 104 -12.35 4.42 -11.36
CA ALA A 104 -12.66 4.98 -10.05
C ALA A 104 -13.21 6.41 -10.13
N GLN A 105 -14.17 6.72 -9.29
CA GLN A 105 -14.59 8.09 -9.01
C GLN A 105 -13.62 8.72 -8.03
N VAL A 106 -13.01 9.85 -8.40
CA VAL A 106 -12.01 10.54 -7.55
C VAL A 106 -12.53 11.91 -7.18
N THR A 107 -12.73 12.14 -5.90
CA THR A 107 -13.26 13.37 -5.33
C THR A 107 -12.18 14.09 -4.51
N PRO A 108 -11.93 15.39 -4.73
CA PRO A 108 -11.04 16.15 -3.85
C PRO A 108 -11.69 16.32 -2.48
N SER A 109 -10.93 16.08 -1.41
CA SER A 109 -11.36 16.20 -0.02
C SER A 109 -10.67 17.41 0.65
N PRO A 110 -11.42 18.29 1.34
CA PRO A 110 -12.85 18.20 1.67
C PRO A 110 -13.77 18.48 0.48
N SER A 111 -14.93 17.83 0.46
CA SER A 111 -15.93 17.97 -0.61
C SER A 111 -17.28 18.41 -0.09
N MET A 112 -18.13 18.93 -1.01
CA MET A 112 -19.52 19.26 -0.71
C MET A 112 -20.46 18.04 -0.82
N SER A 113 -19.94 16.84 -1.12
CA SER A 113 -20.77 15.63 -1.29
C SER A 113 -21.07 14.91 0.03
N THR A 114 -20.31 15.17 1.09
CA THR A 114 -20.44 14.56 2.40
C THR A 114 -20.73 15.60 3.49
N ARG A 115 -21.26 15.18 4.63
CA ARG A 115 -21.42 16.04 5.79
C ARG A 115 -20.06 16.43 6.37
N ALA A 116 -19.16 15.45 6.51
CA ALA A 116 -17.81 15.69 7.04
C ALA A 116 -17.05 16.74 6.22
N GLY A 117 -17.13 16.67 4.89
CA GLY A 117 -16.51 17.67 4.02
C GLY A 117 -17.16 19.05 4.11
N LYS A 118 -18.51 19.10 4.14
CA LYS A 118 -19.27 20.36 4.30
C LYS A 118 -18.93 21.08 5.60
N ASP A 119 -18.84 20.35 6.71
CA ASP A 119 -18.52 20.91 8.02
C ASP A 119 -17.15 21.61 8.00
N VAL A 120 -16.15 20.99 7.37
CA VAL A 120 -14.81 21.60 7.21
C VAL A 120 -14.87 22.85 6.30
N LEU A 121 -15.53 22.74 5.15
CA LEU A 121 -15.62 23.87 4.18
C LEU A 121 -16.46 25.03 4.69
N THR A 122 -17.38 24.80 5.61
CA THR A 122 -18.16 25.86 6.26
C THR A 122 -17.26 26.71 7.18
N VAL A 123 -16.29 26.08 7.85
CA VAL A 123 -15.33 26.76 8.73
C VAL A 123 -14.22 27.43 7.92
N ASP A 124 -13.68 26.73 6.91
CA ASP A 124 -12.62 27.22 6.05
C ASP A 124 -12.88 26.80 4.58
N PRO A 125 -13.49 27.67 3.77
CA PRO A 125 -13.79 27.40 2.36
C PRO A 125 -12.56 27.11 1.50
N ASN A 126 -11.37 27.55 1.92
CA ASN A 126 -10.10 27.36 1.20
C ASN A 126 -9.27 26.19 1.75
N ASN A 127 -9.84 25.36 2.61
CA ASN A 127 -9.14 24.25 3.24
C ASN A 127 -8.47 23.33 2.20
N ASN A 128 -7.20 23.04 2.39
CA ASN A 128 -6.40 22.20 1.50
C ASN A 128 -6.60 20.71 1.71
N GLY A 129 -7.41 20.34 2.68
CA GLY A 129 -7.70 18.97 3.05
C GLY A 129 -6.64 18.35 3.97
N SER A 130 -7.08 17.29 4.62
CA SER A 130 -6.23 16.43 5.43
C SER A 130 -6.59 14.96 5.18
N LEU A 131 -5.67 14.07 5.54
CA LEU A 131 -5.97 12.63 5.44
C LEU A 131 -7.15 12.25 6.36
N GLY A 132 -7.23 12.85 7.55
CA GLY A 132 -8.34 12.62 8.48
C GLY A 132 -9.70 13.01 7.92
N THR A 133 -9.79 14.18 7.26
CA THR A 133 -11.03 14.61 6.59
C THR A 133 -11.41 13.63 5.48
N ALA A 134 -10.45 13.24 4.64
CA ALA A 134 -10.69 12.29 3.55
C ALA A 134 -11.14 10.90 4.07
N ILE A 135 -10.60 10.44 5.20
CA ILE A 135 -11.06 9.23 5.89
C ILE A 135 -12.52 9.39 6.32
N SER A 136 -12.87 10.50 6.97
CA SER A 136 -14.23 10.75 7.46
C SER A 136 -15.24 10.74 6.31
N GLU A 137 -14.91 11.35 5.18
CA GLU A 137 -15.75 11.38 3.98
C GLU A 137 -15.90 9.97 3.37
N ALA A 138 -14.82 9.20 3.27
CA ALA A 138 -14.86 7.85 2.75
C ALA A 138 -15.68 6.91 3.65
N VAL A 139 -15.54 7.01 4.97
CA VAL A 139 -16.33 6.23 5.94
C VAL A 139 -17.80 6.62 5.87
N GLU A 140 -18.12 7.92 5.81
CA GLU A 140 -19.50 8.40 5.66
C GLU A 140 -20.16 7.81 4.41
N LEU A 141 -19.45 7.80 3.27
CA LEU A 141 -19.96 7.19 2.03
C LEU A 141 -20.20 5.68 2.22
N ALA A 142 -19.29 4.96 2.88
CA ALA A 142 -19.48 3.55 3.15
C ALA A 142 -20.70 3.26 4.02
N MET A 143 -20.97 4.12 5.00
CA MET A 143 -22.11 3.96 5.92
C MET A 143 -23.46 4.30 5.28
N THR A 144 -23.47 5.15 4.26
CA THR A 144 -24.69 5.65 3.62
C THR A 144 -25.02 4.98 2.30
N THR A 145 -24.10 4.20 1.74
CA THR A 145 -24.26 3.49 0.46
C THR A 145 -24.50 2.00 0.69
N PRO A 146 -25.61 1.41 0.16
CA PRO A 146 -25.83 -0.03 0.25
C PRO A 146 -24.70 -0.84 -0.38
N ASN A 147 -24.36 -1.98 0.21
CA ASN A 147 -23.31 -2.91 -0.26
C ASN A 147 -21.95 -2.21 -0.52
N CYS A 148 -21.62 -1.21 0.29
CA CYS A 148 -20.37 -0.47 0.24
C CYS A 148 -19.52 -0.76 1.48
N LYS A 149 -18.22 -0.92 1.29
CA LYS A 149 -17.24 -1.04 2.38
C LYS A 149 -16.11 -0.03 2.24
N TYR A 150 -15.71 0.50 3.38
CA TYR A 150 -14.48 1.27 3.50
C TYR A 150 -13.28 0.33 3.58
N VAL A 151 -12.24 0.60 2.81
CA VAL A 151 -10.99 -0.16 2.76
C VAL A 151 -9.79 0.76 3.00
N LEU A 152 -8.78 0.26 3.70
CA LEU A 152 -7.67 1.05 4.24
C LEU A 152 -6.31 0.51 3.78
N GLY A 153 -5.40 1.39 3.37
CA GLY A 153 -4.12 1.06 2.75
C GLY A 153 -2.93 0.87 3.69
N SER A 154 -3.10 1.10 4.99
CA SER A 154 -2.03 0.98 6.00
C SER A 154 -2.63 0.92 7.42
N VAL A 155 -1.78 0.95 8.45
CA VAL A 155 -2.12 1.07 9.89
C VAL A 155 -2.72 -0.20 10.51
N MET A 156 -3.60 -0.90 9.81
CA MET A 156 -4.36 -2.04 10.35
C MET A 156 -3.57 -3.36 10.26
N ASN A 157 -3.79 -4.26 11.21
CA ASN A 157 -3.10 -5.55 11.29
C ASN A 157 -3.27 -6.40 10.01
N HIS A 158 -4.47 -6.43 9.44
CA HIS A 158 -4.71 -7.19 8.20
C HIS A 158 -3.90 -6.64 7.03
N VAL A 159 -3.70 -5.30 6.95
CA VAL A 159 -2.86 -4.70 5.90
C VAL A 159 -1.40 -5.11 6.09
N SER A 160 -0.89 -5.04 7.33
CA SER A 160 0.46 -5.50 7.66
C SER A 160 0.67 -6.97 7.30
N LEU A 161 -0.33 -7.82 7.60
CA LEU A 161 -0.31 -9.25 7.25
C LEU A 161 -0.29 -9.45 5.72
N HIS A 162 -1.14 -8.76 4.96
CA HIS A 162 -1.13 -8.86 3.50
C HIS A 162 0.23 -8.49 2.90
N GLN A 163 0.95 -7.54 3.51
CA GLN A 163 2.24 -7.08 3.02
C GLN A 163 3.39 -8.06 3.33
N THR A 164 3.23 -9.00 4.26
CA THR A 164 4.28 -9.96 4.60
C THR A 164 4.69 -10.85 3.41
N ILE A 165 3.90 -10.93 2.37
CA ILE A 165 4.28 -11.58 1.11
C ILE A 165 5.62 -11.05 0.57
N ILE A 166 5.94 -9.78 0.82
CA ILE A 166 7.17 -9.11 0.39
C ILE A 166 8.38 -9.78 1.07
N GLY A 167 8.36 -9.89 2.39
CA GLY A 167 9.43 -10.50 3.16
C GLY A 167 9.52 -12.01 2.99
N LEU A 168 8.37 -12.70 2.86
CA LEU A 168 8.33 -14.14 2.56
C LEU A 168 8.99 -14.48 1.22
N GLU A 169 8.80 -13.64 0.20
CA GLU A 169 9.53 -13.79 -1.07
C GLU A 169 11.00 -13.41 -0.94
N ALA A 170 11.29 -12.30 -0.25
CA ALA A 170 12.66 -11.84 -0.05
C ALA A 170 13.50 -12.88 0.69
N GLU A 171 12.95 -13.53 1.72
CA GLU A 171 13.61 -14.61 2.44
C GLU A 171 14.01 -15.77 1.52
N LYS A 172 13.09 -16.24 0.66
CA LYS A 172 13.38 -17.28 -0.33
C LYS A 172 14.42 -16.84 -1.35
N GLN A 173 14.36 -15.60 -1.78
CA GLN A 173 15.30 -15.05 -2.76
C GLN A 173 16.70 -14.84 -2.16
N MET A 174 16.80 -14.47 -0.88
CA MET A 174 18.08 -14.45 -0.16
C MET A 174 18.67 -15.85 -0.03
N GLN A 175 17.86 -16.87 0.31
CA GLN A 175 18.29 -18.26 0.32
C GLN A 175 18.84 -18.72 -1.05
N MET A 176 18.19 -18.35 -2.14
CA MET A 176 18.66 -18.64 -3.50
C MET A 176 20.00 -17.94 -3.82
N ALA A 177 20.24 -16.78 -3.21
CA ALA A 177 21.52 -16.07 -3.30
C ALA A 177 22.61 -16.64 -2.40
N GLY A 178 22.30 -17.61 -1.53
CA GLY A 178 23.23 -18.16 -0.54
C GLY A 178 23.53 -17.19 0.60
N GLU A 179 22.64 -16.21 0.84
CA GLU A 179 22.83 -15.16 1.84
C GLU A 179 21.62 -15.03 2.78
N TYR A 180 21.84 -14.38 3.92
CA TYR A 180 20.79 -13.99 4.86
C TYR A 180 21.07 -12.57 5.37
N PRO A 181 20.04 -11.68 5.52
CA PRO A 181 20.27 -10.31 5.90
C PRO A 181 20.60 -10.17 7.40
N ASP A 182 21.65 -9.44 7.74
CA ASP A 182 21.94 -8.99 9.11
C ASP A 182 21.06 -7.82 9.52
N ILE A 183 20.67 -6.97 8.54
CA ILE A 183 19.88 -5.77 8.75
C ILE A 183 18.77 -5.70 7.70
N VAL A 184 17.55 -5.48 8.16
CA VAL A 184 16.38 -5.24 7.31
C VAL A 184 15.90 -3.82 7.51
N ILE A 185 15.79 -3.05 6.42
CA ILE A 185 15.38 -1.64 6.43
C ILE A 185 14.06 -1.49 5.67
N GLY A 186 13.10 -0.82 6.26
CA GLY A 186 11.82 -0.49 5.63
C GLY A 186 11.34 0.90 6.00
N CYS A 187 10.56 1.54 5.10
CA CYS A 187 9.93 2.81 5.40
C CYS A 187 8.83 2.63 6.46
N PHE A 188 8.74 3.55 7.40
CA PHE A 188 7.72 3.53 8.45
C PHE A 188 6.86 4.80 8.41
N GLY A 189 5.81 4.79 7.59
CA GLY A 189 4.72 5.76 7.65
C GLY A 189 3.56 5.16 8.45
N GLY A 190 2.55 4.59 7.77
CA GLY A 190 1.51 3.78 8.42
C GLY A 190 1.93 2.34 8.75
N GLY A 191 3.20 1.99 8.64
CA GLY A 191 3.77 0.70 9.05
C GLY A 191 3.74 -0.42 7.99
N SER A 192 2.90 -0.34 6.97
CA SER A 192 2.68 -1.45 6.03
C SER A 192 3.93 -1.86 5.21
N ASN A 193 4.77 -0.90 4.83
CA ASN A 193 6.01 -1.18 4.12
C ASN A 193 7.01 -1.90 5.04
N PHE A 194 7.24 -1.35 6.23
CA PHE A 194 8.13 -1.94 7.22
C PHE A 194 7.66 -3.35 7.62
N ALA A 195 6.40 -3.52 8.00
CA ALA A 195 5.83 -4.81 8.37
C ALA A 195 6.01 -5.84 7.24
N GLY A 196 5.74 -5.42 6.00
CA GLY A 196 5.84 -6.27 4.82
C GLY A 196 7.21 -6.90 4.62
N ILE A 197 8.26 -6.10 4.75
CA ILE A 197 9.63 -6.61 4.54
C ILE A 197 10.21 -7.25 5.79
N SER A 198 9.92 -6.75 7.01
CA SER A 198 10.65 -7.15 8.22
C SER A 198 10.00 -8.30 9.00
N PHE A 199 8.67 -8.39 9.07
CA PHE A 199 8.00 -9.37 9.93
C PHE A 199 8.35 -10.82 9.61
N PRO A 200 8.47 -11.27 8.35
CA PRO A 200 8.92 -12.63 8.06
C PRO A 200 10.30 -12.96 8.63
N PHE A 201 11.24 -12.01 8.59
CA PHE A 201 12.56 -12.20 9.19
C PHE A 201 12.52 -12.16 10.72
N MET A 202 11.69 -11.27 11.30
CA MET A 202 11.52 -11.15 12.75
C MET A 202 10.91 -12.40 13.39
N ARG A 203 10.11 -13.20 12.66
CA ARG A 203 9.51 -14.43 13.21
C ARG A 203 10.57 -15.39 13.73
N HIS A 204 11.70 -15.53 13.03
CA HIS A 204 12.80 -16.41 13.47
C HIS A 204 13.40 -15.98 14.80
N VAL A 205 13.45 -14.67 15.04
CA VAL A 205 13.93 -14.11 16.33
C VAL A 205 12.93 -14.41 17.45
N PHE A 206 11.63 -14.28 17.19
CA PHE A 206 10.60 -14.44 18.22
C PHE A 206 10.20 -15.90 18.47
N SER A 207 10.22 -16.76 17.45
CA SER A 207 9.88 -18.19 17.59
C SER A 207 11.02 -19.02 18.13
N GLY A 208 12.25 -18.50 18.11
CA GLY A 208 13.46 -19.29 18.42
C GLY A 208 13.78 -20.34 17.35
N GLU A 209 13.11 -20.28 16.19
CA GLU A 209 13.44 -21.13 15.05
C GLU A 209 14.83 -20.78 14.51
N PRO A 210 15.61 -21.78 14.09
CA PRO A 210 16.91 -21.51 13.50
C PRO A 210 16.75 -20.68 12.24
N VAL A 211 17.57 -19.66 12.10
CA VAL A 211 17.64 -18.83 10.87
C VAL A 211 18.09 -19.74 9.72
N PRO A 212 17.35 -19.82 8.61
CA PRO A 212 17.76 -20.62 7.46
C PRO A 212 18.92 -19.97 6.72
N PRO A 213 19.75 -20.73 6.05
CA PRO A 213 20.72 -21.67 6.57
C PRO A 213 21.94 -20.94 7.14
N GLU A 214 22.71 -21.64 7.95
CA GLU A 214 24.06 -21.19 8.32
C GLU A 214 24.76 -20.64 7.07
N ARG A 215 25.35 -19.44 7.17
CA ARG A 215 26.25 -18.93 6.15
C ARG A 215 27.21 -20.05 5.81
N ALA A 216 27.21 -20.52 4.59
CA ALA A 216 28.30 -21.34 4.11
C ALA A 216 29.56 -20.47 4.31
N GLU A 217 30.42 -20.86 5.24
CA GLU A 217 31.71 -20.23 5.44
C GLU A 217 32.47 -20.33 4.11
N HIS A 218 32.67 -19.18 3.48
CA HIS A 218 33.54 -19.01 2.31
C HIS A 218 34.73 -18.15 2.68
#